data_57a1ac9c2824e7b70d0f0b536ac75032
#
_entry.id   57a1ac9c2824e7b70d0f0b536ac75032
#
_cell.length_a   1.000
_cell.length_b   1.000
_cell.length_c   1.000
_cell.angle_alpha   90.00
_cell.angle_beta   90.00
_cell.angle_gamma   90.00
#
_symmetry.space_group_name_H-M   'P 1'
#
loop_
_entity.id
_entity.type
_entity.pdbx_description
1 polymer ?
#
loop_
_entity_poly.entity_id
_entity_poly.type
_entity_poly.pdbx_seq_one_letter_code
_entity_poly.pdbx_strand_id
1 'polypeptide(L)'
;MCRPGGDDLQRECYDGHHKVHGLAWQSVVFADGIIGDVHMETGRRHDSYLLSQSNLNNRLALVQQGNSVQCKVYGDAAYPIMSHIDRGFRGANLTPAQRAYNKNMSQVRICVEWMFGKVSKEFAFIDYGANLKLRLQPVATYYAVALLLTNAHSCLYGNVTASYFSCMPPSLEEYFQV
;
A
#
# COMPACT_ATOMS: atom_id res chain seq x y z
N MET A 1 10.13 -14.31 -1.84
CA MET A 1 10.15 -15.12 -0.60
C MET A 1 10.49 -16.58 -0.91
N CYS A 2 11.00 -17.34 0.06
CA CYS A 2 11.25 -18.76 -0.13
C CYS A 2 9.93 -19.54 -0.22
N ARG A 3 9.91 -20.62 -1.02
CA ARG A 3 8.79 -21.53 -1.13
C ARG A 3 8.42 -22.11 0.26
N PRO A 4 7.19 -21.96 0.75
CA PRO A 4 6.79 -22.51 2.04
C PRO A 4 6.73 -24.03 2.02
N GLY A 5 6.85 -24.67 3.20
CA GLY A 5 6.60 -26.10 3.36
C GLY A 5 5.10 -26.41 3.37
N GLY A 6 4.70 -27.57 2.82
CA GLY A 6 3.31 -28.03 2.75
C GLY A 6 2.55 -27.51 1.52
N ASP A 7 1.84 -28.41 0.86
CA ASP A 7 1.21 -28.13 -0.45
C ASP A 7 0.09 -27.09 -0.38
N ASP A 8 -0.70 -27.10 0.68
CA ASP A 8 -1.81 -26.14 0.83
C ASP A 8 -1.28 -24.71 1.00
N LEU A 9 -0.25 -24.52 1.84
CA LEU A 9 0.37 -23.21 2.03
C LEU A 9 1.07 -22.71 0.76
N GLN A 10 1.68 -23.61 0.00
CA GLN A 10 2.27 -23.26 -1.28
C GLN A 10 1.23 -22.73 -2.25
N ARG A 11 0.06 -23.37 -2.32
CA ARG A 11 -1.05 -22.93 -3.17
C ARG A 11 -1.63 -21.59 -2.72
N GLU A 12 -1.77 -21.37 -1.42
CA GLU A 12 -2.28 -20.10 -0.88
C GLU A 12 -1.32 -18.93 -1.07
N CYS A 13 -0.03 -19.16 -0.95
CA CYS A 13 0.98 -18.11 -1.07
C CYS A 13 1.50 -17.90 -2.50
N TYR A 14 1.07 -18.74 -3.46
CA TYR A 14 1.54 -18.62 -4.84
C TYR A 14 0.81 -17.51 -5.60
N ASP A 15 1.55 -16.47 -5.96
CA ASP A 15 1.11 -15.44 -6.87
C ASP A 15 1.32 -15.92 -8.31
N GLY A 16 0.23 -16.24 -8.99
CA GLY A 16 0.24 -16.73 -10.37
C GLY A 16 0.65 -15.67 -11.40
N HIS A 17 0.50 -14.38 -11.08
CA HIS A 17 0.88 -13.28 -11.96
C HIS A 17 2.41 -13.08 -11.96
N HIS A 18 3.02 -13.00 -10.79
CA HIS A 18 4.46 -12.82 -10.64
C HIS A 18 5.25 -14.15 -10.60
N LYS A 19 4.55 -15.30 -10.57
CA LYS A 19 5.14 -16.66 -10.50
C LYS A 19 6.06 -16.86 -9.28
N VAL A 20 5.72 -16.25 -8.16
CA VAL A 20 6.46 -16.34 -6.90
C VAL A 20 5.56 -16.67 -5.73
N HIS A 21 6.14 -17.18 -4.65
CA HIS A 21 5.43 -17.32 -3.38
C HIS A 21 5.63 -16.06 -2.55
N GLY A 22 4.54 -15.52 -1.99
CA GLY A 22 4.62 -14.28 -1.25
C GLY A 22 3.37 -13.95 -0.45
N LEU A 23 3.40 -12.77 0.14
CA LEU A 23 2.27 -12.08 0.75
C LEU A 23 1.92 -10.88 -0.12
N ALA A 24 0.65 -10.62 -0.29
CA ALA A 24 0.14 -9.45 -0.99
C ALA A 24 -0.16 -8.35 0.04
N TRP A 25 0.29 -7.14 -0.25
CA TRP A 25 0.12 -5.99 0.62
C TRP A 25 -0.65 -4.89 -0.09
N GLN A 26 -1.67 -4.37 0.60
CA GLN A 26 -2.38 -3.15 0.24
C GLN A 26 -1.94 -2.05 1.19
N SER A 27 -1.58 -0.89 0.66
CA SER A 27 -1.21 0.27 1.49
C SER A 27 -1.86 1.54 0.98
N VAL A 28 -2.23 2.42 1.90
CA VAL A 28 -2.64 3.80 1.62
C VAL A 28 -1.52 4.72 2.05
N VAL A 29 -1.05 5.56 1.15
CA VAL A 29 0.01 6.54 1.41
C VAL A 29 -0.58 7.94 1.22
N PHE A 30 -0.32 8.82 2.18
CA PHE A 30 -0.75 10.21 2.14
C PHE A 30 0.27 11.09 1.40
N ALA A 31 -0.12 12.33 1.11
CA ALA A 31 0.73 13.29 0.40
C ALA A 31 2.00 13.68 1.16
N ASP A 32 2.01 13.55 2.48
CA ASP A 32 3.18 13.72 3.34
C ASP A 32 4.11 12.49 3.37
N GLY A 33 3.71 11.42 2.65
CA GLY A 33 4.46 10.16 2.56
C GLY A 33 4.26 9.23 3.76
N ILE A 34 3.35 9.55 4.68
CA ILE A 34 2.99 8.66 5.79
C ILE A 34 2.10 7.54 5.27
N ILE A 35 2.40 6.33 5.72
CA ILE A 35 1.60 5.12 5.47
C ILE A 35 0.44 5.13 6.46
N GLY A 36 -0.76 5.46 6.00
CA GLY A 36 -1.94 5.64 6.84
C GLY A 36 -2.76 4.38 7.04
N ASP A 37 -2.65 3.43 6.13
CA ASP A 37 -3.35 2.14 6.22
C ASP A 37 -2.56 1.02 5.57
N VAL A 38 -2.65 -0.17 6.16
CA VAL A 38 -2.00 -1.37 5.65
C VAL A 38 -2.90 -2.58 5.88
N HIS A 39 -3.05 -3.40 4.84
CA HIS A 39 -3.69 -4.70 4.92
C HIS A 39 -2.87 -5.76 4.20
N MET A 40 -2.87 -6.99 4.70
CA MET A 40 -2.06 -8.08 4.17
C MET A 40 -2.88 -9.36 4.01
N GLU A 41 -2.64 -10.04 2.90
CA GLU A 41 -3.22 -11.34 2.57
C GLU A 41 -2.18 -12.29 1.96
N THR A 42 -2.55 -13.54 1.77
CA THR A 42 -1.71 -14.49 1.04
C THR A 42 -1.58 -14.09 -0.43
N GLY A 43 -0.43 -14.35 -1.06
CA GLY A 43 -0.11 -13.87 -2.41
C GLY A 43 -1.02 -14.35 -3.54
N ARG A 44 -1.85 -15.38 -3.29
CA ARG A 44 -2.88 -15.84 -4.22
C ARG A 44 -4.04 -14.87 -4.39
N ARG A 45 -4.25 -13.97 -3.43
CA ARG A 45 -5.42 -13.10 -3.38
C ARG A 45 -5.26 -11.90 -4.32
N HIS A 46 -6.34 -11.57 -5.04
CA HIS A 46 -6.38 -10.38 -5.90
C HIS A 46 -6.64 -9.11 -5.09
N ASP A 47 -6.24 -7.96 -5.61
CA ASP A 47 -6.39 -6.65 -4.97
C ASP A 47 -7.83 -6.34 -4.55
N SER A 48 -8.83 -6.73 -5.37
CA SER A 48 -10.23 -6.56 -5.02
C SER A 48 -10.65 -7.35 -3.78
N TYR A 49 -10.03 -8.52 -3.55
CA TYR A 49 -10.23 -9.31 -2.33
C TYR A 49 -9.56 -8.63 -1.13
N LEU A 50 -8.32 -8.18 -1.27
CA LEU A 50 -7.63 -7.42 -0.23
C LEU A 50 -8.47 -6.23 0.22
N LEU A 51 -8.99 -5.46 -0.74
CA LEU A 51 -9.85 -4.32 -0.45
C LEU A 51 -11.11 -4.74 0.32
N SER A 52 -11.76 -5.85 -0.06
CA SER A 52 -12.96 -6.33 0.63
C SER A 52 -12.69 -6.74 2.09
N GLN A 53 -11.51 -7.31 2.36
CA GLN A 53 -11.10 -7.75 3.70
C GLN A 53 -10.55 -6.59 4.56
N SER A 54 -9.93 -5.59 3.95
CA SER A 54 -9.31 -4.45 4.65
C SER A 54 -10.32 -3.55 5.36
N ASN A 55 -11.61 -3.62 5.01
CA ASN A 55 -12.66 -2.72 5.49
C ASN A 55 -12.35 -1.21 5.26
N LEU A 56 -11.45 -0.90 4.32
CA LEU A 56 -10.93 0.44 4.07
C LEU A 56 -12.05 1.44 3.75
N ASN A 57 -13.00 1.07 2.88
CA ASN A 57 -14.08 1.96 2.49
C ASN A 57 -14.95 2.41 3.69
N ASN A 58 -15.23 1.51 4.64
CA ASN A 58 -16.00 1.86 5.84
C ASN A 58 -15.18 2.72 6.81
N ARG A 59 -13.88 2.46 6.95
CA ARG A 59 -12.98 3.33 7.74
C ARG A 59 -12.90 4.74 7.17
N LEU A 60 -12.81 4.88 5.85
CA LEU A 60 -12.86 6.18 5.17
C LEU A 60 -14.20 6.88 5.37
N ALA A 61 -15.32 6.13 5.40
CA ALA A 61 -16.63 6.69 5.72
C ALA A 61 -16.70 7.27 7.14
N LEU A 62 -16.06 6.64 8.12
CA LEU A 62 -15.97 7.17 9.47
C LEU A 62 -15.12 8.46 9.54
N VAL A 63 -13.98 8.49 8.86
CA VAL A 63 -13.15 9.70 8.74
C VAL A 63 -13.93 10.83 8.07
N GLN A 64 -14.74 10.51 7.06
CA GLN A 64 -15.58 11.47 6.35
C GLN A 64 -16.59 12.16 7.26
N GLN A 65 -17.17 11.47 8.25
CA GLN A 65 -18.16 12.05 9.16
C GLN A 65 -17.63 13.25 9.95
N GLY A 66 -16.32 13.30 10.20
CA GLY A 66 -15.66 14.43 10.90
C GLY A 66 -15.14 15.53 9.96
N ASN A 67 -15.26 15.38 8.65
CA ASN A 67 -14.66 16.27 7.67
C ASN A 67 -15.66 16.81 6.65
N SER A 68 -15.58 18.11 6.35
CA SER A 68 -16.36 18.75 5.28
C SER A 68 -15.82 18.44 3.87
N VAL A 69 -14.56 18.02 3.77
CA VAL A 69 -13.92 17.65 2.51
C VAL A 69 -14.12 16.16 2.24
N GLN A 70 -14.52 15.81 1.01
CA GLN A 70 -14.72 14.42 0.62
C GLN A 70 -13.38 13.67 0.63
N CYS A 71 -13.24 12.69 1.53
CA CYS A 71 -12.09 11.81 1.58
C CYS A 71 -12.20 10.71 0.52
N LYS A 72 -11.25 10.64 -0.40
CA LYS A 72 -11.14 9.58 -1.41
C LYS A 72 -9.73 9.03 -1.50
N VAL A 73 -9.63 7.73 -1.70
CA VAL A 73 -8.40 7.03 -2.03
C VAL A 73 -8.44 6.65 -3.50
N TYR A 74 -7.32 6.80 -4.17
CA TYR A 74 -7.17 6.43 -5.56
C TYR A 74 -6.41 5.11 -5.70
N GLY A 75 -7.11 4.08 -6.15
CA GLY A 75 -6.57 2.73 -6.32
C GLY A 75 -6.10 2.42 -7.73
N ASP A 76 -5.46 1.26 -7.88
CA ASP A 76 -5.16 0.69 -9.18
C ASP A 76 -6.43 0.40 -9.98
N ALA A 77 -6.28 0.27 -11.29
CA ALA A 77 -7.37 -0.09 -12.18
C ALA A 77 -8.04 -1.43 -11.82
N ALA A 78 -7.39 -2.32 -11.07
CA ALA A 78 -7.96 -3.57 -10.56
C ALA A 78 -9.05 -3.36 -9.51
N TYR A 79 -9.02 -2.24 -8.77
CA TYR A 79 -9.97 -1.96 -7.69
C TYR A 79 -11.38 -1.63 -8.22
N PRO A 80 -12.45 -1.98 -7.50
CA PRO A 80 -13.80 -1.50 -7.78
C PRO A 80 -13.91 0.00 -7.43
N ILE A 81 -14.82 0.72 -8.11
CA ILE A 81 -15.23 2.08 -7.70
C ILE A 81 -16.20 1.95 -6.53
N MET A 82 -15.95 2.70 -5.46
CA MET A 82 -16.79 2.75 -4.26
C MET A 82 -16.97 4.20 -3.80
N SER A 83 -17.75 4.44 -2.74
CA SER A 83 -18.00 5.82 -2.26
C SER A 83 -16.73 6.61 -1.95
N HIS A 84 -15.73 5.94 -1.37
CA HIS A 84 -14.45 6.54 -0.97
C HIS A 84 -13.24 6.00 -1.75
N ILE A 85 -13.47 5.15 -2.76
CA ILE A 85 -12.40 4.56 -3.57
C ILE A 85 -12.67 4.84 -5.03
N ASP A 86 -11.72 5.48 -5.65
CA ASP A 86 -11.75 5.84 -7.07
C ASP A 86 -10.64 5.13 -7.83
N ARG A 87 -10.73 5.08 -9.14
CA ARG A 87 -9.73 4.47 -10.03
C ARG A 87 -9.73 5.10 -11.40
N GLY A 88 -8.72 4.78 -12.21
CA GLY A 88 -8.65 5.19 -13.59
C GLY A 88 -9.76 4.59 -14.49
N PHE A 89 -10.09 5.33 -15.53
CA PHE A 89 -10.98 4.87 -16.60
C PHE A 89 -10.33 3.71 -17.35
N ARG A 90 -11.15 2.70 -17.70
CA ARG A 90 -10.74 1.52 -18.47
C ARG A 90 -11.28 1.57 -19.88
N GLY A 91 -10.63 0.86 -20.77
CA GLY A 91 -11.05 0.66 -22.16
C GLY A 91 -10.05 1.22 -23.17
N ALA A 92 -10.18 0.78 -24.43
CA ALA A 92 -9.29 1.21 -25.51
C ALA A 92 -9.63 2.61 -26.04
N ASN A 93 -10.92 3.00 -25.99
CA ASN A 93 -11.43 4.22 -26.59
C ASN A 93 -11.72 5.30 -25.54
N LEU A 94 -10.71 5.67 -24.75
CA LEU A 94 -10.83 6.74 -23.78
C LEU A 94 -10.86 8.12 -24.45
N THR A 95 -11.72 9.00 -23.94
CA THR A 95 -11.73 10.41 -24.36
C THR A 95 -10.42 11.11 -23.96
N PRO A 96 -10.07 12.26 -24.59
CA PRO A 96 -8.90 13.04 -24.16
C PRO A 96 -8.94 13.43 -22.69
N ALA A 97 -10.11 13.79 -22.16
CA ALA A 97 -10.30 14.15 -20.75
C ALA A 97 -10.03 12.93 -19.82
N GLN A 98 -10.52 11.75 -20.18
CA GLN A 98 -10.28 10.52 -19.40
C GLN A 98 -8.80 10.13 -19.42
N ARG A 99 -8.11 10.28 -20.56
CA ARG A 99 -6.66 10.05 -20.64
C ARG A 99 -5.87 11.03 -19.76
N ALA A 100 -6.25 12.31 -19.80
CA ALA A 100 -5.63 13.33 -18.95
C ALA A 100 -5.83 13.02 -17.46
N TYR A 101 -7.05 12.65 -17.07
CA TYR A 101 -7.36 12.21 -15.71
C TYR A 101 -6.49 11.02 -15.29
N ASN A 102 -6.44 9.96 -16.09
CA ASN A 102 -5.63 8.78 -15.79
C ASN A 102 -4.16 9.13 -15.64
N LYS A 103 -3.62 10.02 -16.50
CA LYS A 103 -2.24 10.48 -16.41
C LYS A 103 -1.96 11.20 -15.09
N ASN A 104 -2.83 12.14 -14.71
CA ASN A 104 -2.69 12.90 -13.46
C ASN A 104 -2.76 11.98 -12.24
N MET A 105 -3.69 11.03 -12.25
CA MET A 105 -3.85 10.07 -11.16
C MET A 105 -2.68 9.08 -11.05
N SER A 106 -2.09 8.68 -12.18
CA SER A 106 -0.86 7.87 -12.15
C SER A 106 0.30 8.61 -11.49
N GLN A 107 0.39 9.93 -11.69
CA GLN A 107 1.40 10.77 -11.03
C GLN A 107 1.19 10.85 -9.50
N VAL A 108 -0.05 10.88 -9.05
CA VAL A 108 -0.35 10.82 -7.60
C VAL A 108 -0.03 9.44 -7.04
N ARG A 109 -0.41 8.38 -7.74
CA ARG A 109 -0.25 6.99 -7.26
C ARG A 109 1.21 6.52 -7.15
N ILE A 110 2.15 7.18 -7.85
CA ILE A 110 3.57 6.82 -7.80
C ILE A 110 4.16 6.85 -6.38
N CYS A 111 3.55 7.61 -5.46
CA CYS A 111 3.99 7.68 -4.06
C CYS A 111 3.95 6.31 -3.35
N VAL A 112 3.01 5.44 -3.72
CA VAL A 112 2.93 4.08 -3.18
C VAL A 112 4.13 3.24 -3.64
N GLU A 113 4.54 3.38 -4.88
CA GLU A 113 5.72 2.70 -5.44
C GLU A 113 7.01 3.20 -4.76
N TRP A 114 7.12 4.51 -4.54
CA TRP A 114 8.24 5.09 -3.80
C TRP A 114 8.31 4.59 -2.36
N MET A 115 7.15 4.46 -1.70
CA MET A 115 7.06 3.91 -0.34
C MET A 115 7.57 2.47 -0.30
N PHE A 116 7.09 1.57 -1.16
CA PHE A 116 7.58 0.19 -1.20
C PHE A 116 9.08 0.11 -1.51
N GLY A 117 9.56 0.95 -2.44
CA GLY A 117 10.98 1.06 -2.75
C GLY A 117 11.82 1.57 -1.56
N LYS A 118 11.29 2.52 -0.78
CA LYS A 118 11.94 3.04 0.43
C LYS A 118 12.04 1.95 1.50
N VAL A 119 10.95 1.27 1.80
CA VAL A 119 10.92 0.17 2.78
C VAL A 119 11.95 -0.91 2.44
N SER A 120 12.00 -1.35 1.19
CA SER A 120 12.97 -2.37 0.75
C SER A 120 14.42 -1.91 0.85
N LYS A 121 14.70 -0.63 0.60
CA LYS A 121 16.06 -0.05 0.69
C LYS A 121 16.54 0.15 2.13
N GLU A 122 15.64 0.60 3.00
CA GLU A 122 15.99 0.87 4.41
C GLU A 122 16.08 -0.40 5.25
N PHE A 123 15.33 -1.42 4.90
CA PHE A 123 15.27 -2.69 5.63
C PHE A 123 15.69 -3.86 4.75
N ALA A 124 16.97 -3.94 4.42
CA ALA A 124 17.54 -5.00 3.57
C ALA A 124 17.19 -6.43 4.06
N PHE A 125 16.90 -6.59 5.36
CA PHE A 125 16.48 -7.87 5.94
C PHE A 125 15.17 -8.39 5.34
N ILE A 126 14.21 -7.51 5.02
CA ILE A 126 12.92 -7.90 4.42
C ILE A 126 12.99 -8.16 2.91
N ASP A 127 14.06 -7.75 2.25
CA ASP A 127 14.31 -8.04 0.83
C ASP A 127 15.15 -9.31 0.61
N TYR A 128 15.81 -9.81 1.66
CA TYR A 128 16.67 -10.99 1.57
C TYR A 128 15.84 -12.27 1.61
N GLY A 129 15.57 -12.85 0.44
CA GLY A 129 14.68 -14.01 0.25
C GLY A 129 15.02 -15.23 1.10
N ALA A 130 16.31 -15.47 1.44
CA ALA A 130 16.72 -16.58 2.30
C ALA A 130 16.20 -16.46 3.74
N ASN A 131 15.92 -15.24 4.21
CA ASN A 131 15.42 -14.98 5.57
C ASN A 131 13.88 -14.98 5.64
N LEU A 132 13.19 -14.98 4.49
CA LEU A 132 11.74 -14.84 4.41
C LEU A 132 11.08 -16.22 4.23
N LYS A 133 11.18 -17.07 5.25
CA LYS A 133 10.56 -18.40 5.27
C LYS A 133 9.17 -18.30 5.90
N LEU A 134 8.13 -18.33 5.08
CA LEU A 134 6.74 -18.34 5.57
C LEU A 134 6.50 -19.49 6.55
N ARG A 135 5.79 -19.22 7.64
CA ARG A 135 5.54 -20.09 8.82
C ARG A 135 6.74 -20.42 9.70
N LEU A 136 7.97 -20.32 9.21
CA LEU A 136 9.14 -20.50 10.07
C LEU A 136 9.59 -19.19 10.72
N GLN A 137 9.16 -18.06 10.14
CA GLN A 137 9.47 -16.73 10.62
C GLN A 137 8.21 -15.85 10.52
N PRO A 138 8.03 -14.87 11.41
CA PRO A 138 6.90 -13.94 11.40
C PRO A 138 7.09 -12.84 10.34
N VAL A 139 7.18 -13.22 9.06
CA VAL A 139 7.50 -12.35 7.93
C VAL A 139 6.54 -11.16 7.85
N ALA A 140 5.25 -11.41 8.08
CA ALA A 140 4.24 -10.35 8.10
C ALA A 140 4.52 -9.30 9.18
N THR A 141 4.88 -9.75 10.39
CA THR A 141 5.24 -8.87 11.50
C THR A 141 6.50 -8.06 11.20
N TYR A 142 7.53 -8.68 10.62
CA TYR A 142 8.74 -7.96 10.23
C TYR A 142 8.44 -6.85 9.23
N TYR A 143 7.59 -7.13 8.26
CA TYR A 143 7.20 -6.12 7.28
C TYR A 143 6.35 -5.01 7.90
N ALA A 144 5.38 -5.34 8.75
CA ALA A 144 4.58 -4.36 9.47
C ALA A 144 5.43 -3.43 10.35
N VAL A 145 6.41 -3.98 11.07
CA VAL A 145 7.37 -3.19 11.85
C VAL A 145 8.22 -2.29 10.94
N ALA A 146 8.68 -2.81 9.81
CA ALA A 146 9.44 -1.99 8.85
C ALA A 146 8.61 -0.81 8.32
N LEU A 147 7.31 -1.01 8.04
CA LEU A 147 6.40 0.06 7.63
C LEU A 147 6.25 1.14 8.73
N LEU A 148 6.07 0.72 9.99
CA LEU A 148 5.99 1.64 11.13
C LEU A 148 7.29 2.46 11.30
N LEU A 149 8.44 1.78 11.22
CA LEU A 149 9.74 2.45 11.31
C LEU A 149 10.00 3.37 10.11
N THR A 150 9.51 3.03 8.92
CA THR A 150 9.55 3.92 7.74
C THR A 150 8.76 5.21 7.98
N ASN A 151 7.60 5.13 8.65
CA ASN A 151 6.84 6.32 9.05
C ASN A 151 7.64 7.16 10.06
N ALA A 152 8.17 6.55 11.12
CA ALA A 152 8.99 7.24 12.09
C ALA A 152 10.21 7.92 11.45
N HIS A 153 10.89 7.23 10.53
CA HIS A 153 11.99 7.80 9.74
C HIS A 153 11.52 8.99 8.88
N SER A 154 10.34 8.89 8.28
CA SER A 154 9.76 9.99 7.48
C SER A 154 9.43 11.21 8.33
N CYS A 155 8.95 11.03 9.57
CA CYS A 155 8.72 12.11 10.53
C CYS A 155 10.03 12.84 10.92
N LEU A 156 11.12 12.08 11.08
CA LEU A 156 12.42 12.65 11.50
C LEU A 156 13.21 13.33 10.36
N TYR A 157 13.17 12.74 9.17
CA TYR A 157 14.09 13.12 8.09
C TYR A 157 13.37 13.54 6.79
N GLY A 158 12.04 13.49 6.78
CA GLY A 158 11.26 13.72 5.56
C GLY A 158 11.33 12.54 4.59
N ASN A 159 10.71 12.71 3.43
CA ASN A 159 10.70 11.70 2.38
C ASN A 159 10.43 12.33 1.00
N VAL A 160 10.66 11.56 -0.07
CA VAL A 160 10.49 12.01 -1.46
C VAL A 160 9.04 12.41 -1.75
N THR A 161 8.07 11.69 -1.21
CA THR A 161 6.64 11.97 -1.41
C THR A 161 6.26 13.33 -0.83
N ALA A 162 6.69 13.61 0.40
CA ALA A 162 6.49 14.90 1.08
C ALA A 162 7.07 16.07 0.27
N SER A 163 8.28 15.88 -0.25
CA SER A 163 8.93 16.88 -1.11
C SER A 163 8.18 17.08 -2.43
N TYR A 164 7.71 16.00 -3.05
CA TYR A 164 6.99 16.03 -4.31
C TYR A 164 5.66 16.77 -4.22
N PHE A 165 4.90 16.53 -3.15
CA PHE A 165 3.60 17.15 -2.91
C PHE A 165 3.68 18.44 -2.08
N SER A 166 4.87 18.87 -1.66
CA SER A 166 5.05 20.01 -0.76
C SER A 166 4.21 19.90 0.52
N CYS A 167 4.11 18.71 1.07
CA CYS A 167 3.31 18.37 2.25
C CYS A 167 4.23 17.72 3.28
N MET A 168 4.59 18.46 4.34
CA MET A 168 5.52 17.94 5.36
C MET A 168 4.84 16.88 6.23
N PRO A 169 5.55 15.80 6.60
CA PRO A 169 5.05 14.84 7.57
C PRO A 169 4.93 15.47 8.96
N PRO A 170 4.07 14.92 9.84
CA PRO A 170 3.99 15.38 11.23
C PRO A 170 5.31 15.19 11.96
N SER A 171 5.48 15.85 13.10
CA SER A 171 6.57 15.54 14.03
C SER A 171 6.42 14.11 14.58
N LEU A 172 7.51 13.57 15.14
CA LEU A 172 7.46 12.21 15.71
C LEU A 172 6.51 12.15 16.91
N GLU A 173 6.46 13.21 17.71
CA GLU A 173 5.56 13.33 18.86
C GLU A 173 4.11 13.38 18.41
N GLU A 174 3.78 14.16 17.38
CA GLU A 174 2.43 14.21 16.81
C GLU A 174 2.02 12.86 16.23
N TYR A 175 2.93 12.17 15.53
CA TYR A 175 2.66 10.88 14.92
C TYR A 175 2.33 9.80 15.97
N PHE A 176 3.09 9.75 17.08
CA PHE A 176 2.86 8.78 18.16
C PHE A 176 1.90 9.28 19.23
N GLN A 177 1.44 10.54 19.18
CA GLN A 177 0.53 11.14 20.16
C GLN A 177 1.11 11.12 21.59
N VAL A 178 2.40 11.41 21.72
CA VAL A 178 3.13 11.44 22.99
C VAL A 178 3.62 12.84 23.32
#